data_1e7063e2c6f692c879073d80eff07728
#
_entry.id   1e7063e2c6f692c879073d80eff07728
#
_cell.length_a   1.000
_cell.length_b   1.000
_cell.length_c   1.000
_cell.angle_alpha   90.00
_cell.angle_beta   90.00
_cell.angle_gamma   90.00
#
_symmetry.space_group_name_H-M   'P 1'
#
loop_
_entity.id
_entity.type
_entity.pdbx_description
1 polymer ?
#
loop_
_entity_poly.entity_id
_entity_poly.type
_entity_poly.pdbx_seq_one_letter_code
_entity_poly.pdbx_strand_id
1 'polypeptide(L)'
;MAFWHPVSHIDDDALRRGLRAFQGDGVCSQVRDSLLSGPLLVGYALLLGASNAGVGILSALGPATQVLQLPTVALIERWRARKAICWWAACSARTAWLGVLVLPWALPAGARPPALFGLLLLASALGTVSGAAWNSWIRDFLPEDVRNRAFARRMAIATGIGAALALLAGLAVDQLGVRLDSRAGGYVVVLGVGAAAALLGLVFLARIPEPVMPPATHRPWADIVRAPLRHREFRALMTFLSTWTFATHLSTPFFTVYLLRRLELPMWAVIAFAVLSQLTAAIVFRAWGGVADRFSTLAVLRVSCAGFLLSVAGWPMVGLVGEPWLAVAGVALIHVLAGLSSAGVNLASGTVAMELAPRGAAAGYLATNSLVSGAASALAPVLAGLSADWLESQRLSVAVNVDLRGLDYLFVATVLVGLVALRLMRAVTERPSPRRRVVLAALMEEMREQMPQPLRAVTTVPTVRDLVYFPFSLLGRLLPERRSRAEGRTGRRALDGRLRE
;
A
#
# COMPACT_ATOMS: atom_id res chain seq x y z
N MET A 1 26.60 25.58 -15.80
CA MET A 1 27.31 24.48 -15.07
C MET A 1 27.11 24.51 -13.53
N ALA A 2 26.92 25.66 -12.90
CA ALA A 2 26.74 25.77 -11.43
C ALA A 2 25.51 25.03 -10.84
N PHE A 3 24.53 24.73 -11.64
CA PHE A 3 23.23 24.11 -11.24
C PHE A 3 23.35 22.67 -10.68
N TRP A 4 24.37 21.93 -11.12
CA TRP A 4 24.57 20.51 -10.77
C TRP A 4 25.67 20.28 -9.71
N HIS A 5 26.31 21.37 -9.21
CA HIS A 5 27.38 21.22 -8.23
C HIS A 5 26.86 21.27 -6.81
N PRO A 6 27.26 20.32 -5.95
CA PRO A 6 26.95 20.35 -4.53
C PRO A 6 27.45 21.63 -3.87
N VAL A 7 26.68 22.21 -2.96
CA VAL A 7 27.02 23.40 -2.22
C VAL A 7 27.53 23.03 -0.83
N SER A 8 28.64 23.67 -0.40
CA SER A 8 29.22 23.44 0.93
C SER A 8 28.40 24.05 2.06
N HIS A 9 27.67 25.13 1.78
CA HIS A 9 26.81 25.82 2.75
C HIS A 9 25.51 26.22 2.10
N ILE A 10 24.40 26.00 2.81
CA ILE A 10 23.04 26.40 2.39
C ILE A 10 22.65 27.54 3.33
N ASP A 11 22.54 28.75 2.81
CA ASP A 11 22.04 29.91 3.55
C ASP A 11 20.53 29.79 3.81
N ASP A 12 20.03 30.60 4.73
CA ASP A 12 18.61 30.58 5.12
C ASP A 12 17.66 30.88 3.96
N ASP A 13 18.08 31.72 3.02
CA ASP A 13 17.26 32.03 1.85
C ASP A 13 17.23 30.90 0.83
N ALA A 14 18.35 30.22 0.60
CA ALA A 14 18.41 29.00 -0.21
C ALA A 14 17.60 27.87 0.44
N LEU A 15 17.68 27.73 1.76
CA LEU A 15 16.88 26.75 2.50
C LEU A 15 15.35 27.04 2.35
N ARG A 16 14.92 28.29 2.53
CA ARG A 16 13.52 28.68 2.34
C ARG A 16 13.03 28.46 0.91
N ARG A 17 13.84 28.78 -0.09
CA ARG A 17 13.51 28.50 -1.51
C ARG A 17 13.45 26.99 -1.77
N GLY A 18 14.42 26.25 -1.25
CA GLY A 18 14.46 24.79 -1.35
C GLY A 18 13.29 24.10 -0.68
N LEU A 19 12.85 24.56 0.51
CA LEU A 19 11.67 24.05 1.20
C LEU A 19 10.37 24.29 0.40
N ARG A 20 10.22 25.48 -0.22
CA ARG A 20 9.09 25.74 -1.13
C ARG A 20 9.12 24.82 -2.34
N ALA A 21 10.28 24.60 -2.93
CA ALA A 21 10.45 23.67 -4.04
C ALA A 21 10.17 22.22 -3.64
N PHE A 22 10.61 21.80 -2.44
CA PHE A 22 10.31 20.48 -1.87
C PHE A 22 8.80 20.25 -1.70
N GLN A 23 8.05 21.26 -1.25
CA GLN A 23 6.59 21.17 -1.15
C GLN A 23 5.93 21.14 -2.55
N GLY A 24 6.40 21.97 -3.49
CA GLY A 24 5.89 21.99 -4.87
C GLY A 24 6.11 20.65 -5.60
N ASP A 25 7.30 20.05 -5.48
CA ASP A 25 7.56 18.69 -5.98
C ASP A 25 6.63 17.66 -5.29
N GLY A 26 6.32 17.84 -3.99
CA GLY A 26 5.38 17.01 -3.27
C GLY A 26 3.98 17.01 -3.86
N VAL A 27 3.47 18.18 -4.17
CA VAL A 27 2.14 18.34 -4.82
C VAL A 27 2.16 17.70 -6.22
N CYS A 28 3.15 18.02 -7.04
CA CYS A 28 3.28 17.44 -8.39
C CYS A 28 3.41 15.92 -8.37
N SER A 29 4.17 15.37 -7.42
CA SER A 29 4.31 13.93 -7.23
C SER A 29 2.99 13.28 -6.82
N GLN A 30 2.23 13.92 -5.93
CA GLN A 30 0.93 13.40 -5.52
C GLN A 30 -0.09 13.42 -6.67
N VAL A 31 -0.14 14.50 -7.46
CA VAL A 31 -0.99 14.56 -8.66
C VAL A 31 -0.63 13.43 -9.63
N ARG A 32 0.68 13.26 -9.91
CA ARG A 32 1.18 12.15 -10.72
C ARG A 32 0.71 10.81 -10.18
N ASP A 33 0.94 10.53 -8.90
CA ASP A 33 0.65 9.22 -8.30
C ASP A 33 -0.86 8.94 -8.28
N SER A 34 -1.69 9.95 -8.02
CA SER A 34 -3.14 9.81 -8.04
C SER A 34 -3.71 9.54 -9.44
N LEU A 35 -3.09 10.10 -10.49
CA LEU A 35 -3.60 10.00 -11.85
C LEU A 35 -2.92 8.90 -12.69
N LEU A 36 -1.67 8.54 -12.39
CA LEU A 36 -0.89 7.57 -13.17
C LEU A 36 -0.73 6.20 -12.50
N SER A 37 -1.48 5.91 -11.44
CA SER A 37 -1.38 4.62 -10.73
C SER A 37 -2.75 4.09 -10.30
N GLY A 38 -2.76 2.96 -9.61
CA GLY A 38 -3.96 2.38 -9.03
C GLY A 38 -5.05 2.02 -10.04
N PRO A 39 -6.33 2.22 -9.70
CA PRO A 39 -7.45 1.83 -10.54
C PRO A 39 -7.45 2.45 -11.95
N LEU A 40 -7.00 3.71 -12.07
CA LEU A 40 -6.91 4.39 -13.38
C LEU A 40 -5.94 3.68 -14.33
N LEU A 41 -4.76 3.30 -13.83
CA LEU A 41 -3.77 2.60 -14.64
C LEU A 41 -4.23 1.19 -15.00
N VAL A 42 -4.86 0.47 -14.06
CA VAL A 42 -5.45 -0.85 -14.32
C VAL A 42 -6.56 -0.75 -15.37
N GLY A 43 -7.48 0.21 -15.22
CA GLY A 43 -8.55 0.44 -16.18
C GLY A 43 -8.02 0.78 -17.59
N TYR A 44 -6.99 1.62 -17.68
CA TYR A 44 -6.33 1.94 -18.95
C TYR A 44 -5.64 0.71 -19.57
N ALA A 45 -4.95 -0.11 -18.78
CA ALA A 45 -4.34 -1.35 -19.27
C ALA A 45 -5.39 -2.33 -19.81
N LEU A 46 -6.53 -2.50 -19.11
CA LEU A 46 -7.65 -3.32 -19.56
C LEU A 46 -8.25 -2.78 -20.87
N LEU A 47 -8.39 -1.47 -20.99
CA LEU A 47 -8.85 -0.82 -22.22
C LEU A 47 -7.89 -1.08 -23.40
N LEU A 48 -6.58 -1.11 -23.17
CA LEU A 48 -5.57 -1.44 -24.18
C LEU A 48 -5.52 -2.94 -24.54
N GLY A 49 -6.32 -3.78 -23.87
CA GLY A 49 -6.42 -5.22 -24.13
C GLY A 49 -5.56 -6.08 -23.21
N ALA A 50 -5.12 -5.57 -22.06
CA ALA A 50 -4.40 -6.40 -21.11
C ALA A 50 -5.30 -7.50 -20.52
N SER A 51 -4.76 -8.74 -20.43
CA SER A 51 -5.38 -9.86 -19.72
C SER A 51 -5.18 -9.76 -18.20
N ASN A 52 -5.70 -10.72 -17.42
CA ASN A 52 -5.43 -10.78 -15.99
C ASN A 52 -3.93 -10.98 -15.72
N ALA A 53 -3.23 -11.80 -16.53
CA ALA A 53 -1.77 -11.91 -16.48
C ALA A 53 -1.10 -10.56 -16.72
N GLY A 54 -1.59 -9.76 -17.68
CA GLY A 54 -1.11 -8.40 -17.94
C GLY A 54 -1.28 -7.48 -16.72
N VAL A 55 -2.40 -7.52 -16.03
CA VAL A 55 -2.63 -6.76 -14.78
C VAL A 55 -1.68 -7.24 -13.67
N GLY A 56 -1.45 -8.56 -13.59
CA GLY A 56 -0.46 -9.13 -12.67
C GLY A 56 0.96 -8.61 -12.93
N ILE A 57 1.40 -8.62 -14.19
CA ILE A 57 2.69 -8.06 -14.60
C ILE A 57 2.77 -6.58 -14.25
N LEU A 58 1.74 -5.79 -14.61
CA LEU A 58 1.68 -4.36 -14.31
C LEU A 58 1.90 -4.07 -12.81
N SER A 59 1.26 -4.83 -11.96
CA SER A 59 1.36 -4.68 -10.50
C SER A 59 2.71 -5.12 -9.93
N ALA A 60 3.41 -6.02 -10.63
CA ALA A 60 4.73 -6.51 -10.26
C ALA A 60 5.86 -5.54 -10.63
N LEU A 61 5.67 -4.63 -11.60
CA LEU A 61 6.75 -3.77 -12.14
C LEU A 61 7.43 -2.94 -11.05
N GLY A 62 6.65 -2.26 -10.20
CA GLY A 62 7.19 -1.45 -9.12
C GLY A 62 8.01 -2.27 -8.12
N PRO A 63 7.45 -3.30 -7.47
CA PRO A 63 8.18 -4.18 -6.57
C PRO A 63 9.40 -4.85 -7.18
N ALA A 64 9.31 -5.34 -8.41
CA ALA A 64 10.43 -6.00 -9.09
C ALA A 64 11.64 -5.08 -9.30
N THR A 65 11.38 -3.81 -9.60
CA THR A 65 12.47 -2.83 -9.84
C THR A 65 13.15 -2.36 -8.56
N GLN A 66 12.60 -2.66 -7.35
CA GLN A 66 13.22 -2.26 -6.08
C GLN A 66 14.63 -2.84 -5.87
N VAL A 67 14.95 -3.96 -6.51
CA VAL A 67 16.32 -4.54 -6.50
C VAL A 67 17.35 -3.55 -7.03
N LEU A 68 16.95 -2.62 -7.90
CA LEU A 68 17.84 -1.58 -8.45
C LEU A 68 18.27 -0.53 -7.43
N GLN A 69 17.66 -0.50 -6.24
CA GLN A 69 18.14 0.38 -5.17
C GLN A 69 19.58 0.07 -4.77
N LEU A 70 19.96 -1.23 -4.76
CA LEU A 70 21.31 -1.65 -4.37
C LEU A 70 22.40 -1.10 -5.32
N PRO A 71 22.36 -1.36 -6.64
CA PRO A 71 23.34 -0.77 -7.55
C PRO A 71 23.26 0.76 -7.61
N THR A 72 22.09 1.35 -7.34
CA THR A 72 21.95 2.81 -7.29
C THR A 72 22.75 3.43 -6.15
N VAL A 73 22.79 2.78 -4.98
CA VAL A 73 23.62 3.26 -3.86
C VAL A 73 25.10 3.27 -4.26
N ALA A 74 25.60 2.21 -4.89
CA ALA A 74 26.97 2.16 -5.39
C ALA A 74 27.25 3.26 -6.44
N LEU A 75 26.29 3.53 -7.32
CA LEU A 75 26.37 4.61 -8.30
C LEU A 75 26.47 5.99 -7.63
N ILE A 76 25.64 6.22 -6.59
CA ILE A 76 25.63 7.45 -5.80
C ILE A 76 26.97 7.65 -5.09
N GLU A 77 27.51 6.61 -4.46
CA GLU A 77 28.79 6.66 -3.77
C GLU A 77 29.94 6.96 -4.72
N ARG A 78 29.92 6.39 -5.94
CA ARG A 78 30.96 6.58 -6.96
C ARG A 78 30.93 7.99 -7.57
N TRP A 79 29.73 8.48 -7.94
CA TRP A 79 29.61 9.74 -8.68
C TRP A 79 29.37 10.95 -7.78
N ARG A 80 28.88 10.75 -6.56
CA ARG A 80 28.61 11.78 -5.55
C ARG A 80 27.77 12.96 -6.05
N ALA A 81 26.92 12.73 -7.06
CA ALA A 81 26.06 13.70 -7.75
C ALA A 81 24.61 13.25 -7.66
N ARG A 82 24.05 13.23 -6.44
CA ARG A 82 22.71 12.70 -6.14
C ARG A 82 21.60 13.44 -6.87
N LYS A 83 21.68 14.77 -6.94
CA LYS A 83 20.72 15.60 -7.67
C LYS A 83 20.71 15.29 -9.15
N ALA A 84 21.88 15.16 -9.78
CA ALA A 84 21.98 14.83 -11.19
C ALA A 84 21.40 13.43 -11.49
N ILE A 85 21.80 12.41 -10.71
CA ILE A 85 21.27 11.04 -10.83
C ILE A 85 19.74 11.06 -10.68
N CYS A 86 19.22 11.70 -9.62
CA CYS A 86 17.79 11.80 -9.34
C CYS A 86 17.05 12.47 -10.49
N TRP A 87 17.53 13.64 -10.94
CA TRP A 87 16.83 14.45 -11.94
C TRP A 87 16.80 13.79 -13.31
N TRP A 88 17.94 13.27 -13.80
CA TRP A 88 17.98 12.60 -15.09
C TRP A 88 17.18 11.31 -15.12
N ALA A 89 17.26 10.51 -14.06
CA ALA A 89 16.43 9.31 -13.94
C ALA A 89 14.93 9.67 -13.86
N ALA A 90 14.55 10.70 -13.09
CA ALA A 90 13.18 11.19 -13.04
C ALA A 90 12.71 11.74 -14.38
N CYS A 91 13.56 12.51 -15.09
CA CYS A 91 13.24 13.07 -16.41
C CYS A 91 12.91 11.96 -17.39
N SER A 92 13.79 10.98 -17.52
CA SER A 92 13.58 9.83 -18.42
C SER A 92 12.36 8.99 -18.04
N ALA A 93 12.16 8.73 -16.72
CA ALA A 93 10.99 8.00 -16.23
C ALA A 93 9.66 8.73 -16.57
N ARG A 94 9.63 10.05 -16.38
CA ARG A 94 8.45 10.88 -16.62
C ARG A 94 8.17 11.08 -18.10
N THR A 95 9.22 11.17 -18.92
CA THR A 95 9.09 11.26 -20.37
C THR A 95 8.55 9.98 -21.00
N ALA A 96 8.86 8.81 -20.43
CA ALA A 96 8.30 7.53 -20.86
C ALA A 96 6.76 7.52 -20.85
N TRP A 97 6.13 8.28 -19.94
CA TRP A 97 4.67 8.42 -19.91
C TRP A 97 4.08 9.09 -21.14
N LEU A 98 4.82 9.96 -21.82
CA LEU A 98 4.37 10.52 -23.09
C LEU A 98 4.19 9.43 -24.15
N GLY A 99 5.08 8.42 -24.15
CA GLY A 99 4.91 7.22 -24.97
C GLY A 99 3.65 6.44 -24.60
N VAL A 100 3.35 6.29 -23.30
CA VAL A 100 2.13 5.60 -22.83
C VAL A 100 0.87 6.29 -23.31
N LEU A 101 0.83 7.62 -23.39
CA LEU A 101 -0.35 8.38 -23.82
C LEU A 101 -0.69 8.17 -25.31
N VAL A 102 0.29 7.92 -26.15
CA VAL A 102 0.06 7.78 -27.61
C VAL A 102 -0.24 6.35 -28.05
N LEU A 103 -0.09 5.34 -27.17
CA LEU A 103 -0.26 3.91 -27.47
C LEU A 103 -1.59 3.55 -28.18
N PRO A 104 -2.76 4.14 -27.79
CA PRO A 104 -4.03 3.77 -28.42
C PRO A 104 -4.07 4.01 -29.93
N TRP A 105 -3.31 4.98 -30.40
CA TRP A 105 -3.30 5.40 -31.80
C TRP A 105 -2.02 5.00 -32.56
N ALA A 106 -0.89 4.88 -31.83
CA ALA A 106 0.41 4.60 -32.44
C ALA A 106 0.62 3.12 -32.79
N LEU A 107 -0.09 2.19 -32.12
CA LEU A 107 0.17 0.76 -32.26
C LEU A 107 -1.13 -0.03 -32.53
N PRO A 108 -1.03 -1.15 -33.28
CA PRO A 108 -2.13 -2.10 -33.41
C PRO A 108 -2.48 -2.75 -32.08
N ALA A 109 -3.72 -3.21 -31.89
CA ALA A 109 -4.26 -3.68 -30.63
C ALA A 109 -3.38 -4.72 -29.92
N GLY A 110 -2.84 -5.71 -30.63
CA GLY A 110 -1.99 -6.75 -30.04
C GLY A 110 -0.62 -6.27 -29.54
N ALA A 111 -0.12 -5.13 -30.04
CA ALA A 111 1.17 -4.58 -29.64
C ALA A 111 1.06 -3.57 -28.46
N ARG A 112 -0.15 -3.09 -28.15
CA ARG A 112 -0.38 -2.08 -27.09
C ARG A 112 0.00 -2.57 -25.69
N PRO A 113 -0.45 -3.76 -25.22
CA PRO A 113 -0.10 -4.22 -23.87
C PRO A 113 1.40 -4.44 -23.68
N PRO A 114 2.14 -5.16 -24.55
CA PRO A 114 3.58 -5.33 -24.35
C PRO A 114 4.36 -4.01 -24.41
N ALA A 115 3.95 -3.05 -25.26
CA ALA A 115 4.56 -1.73 -25.29
C ALA A 115 4.29 -0.94 -24.00
N LEU A 116 3.07 -1.01 -23.45
CA LEU A 116 2.72 -0.43 -22.16
C LEU A 116 3.61 -0.98 -21.06
N PHE A 117 3.76 -2.32 -20.98
CA PHE A 117 4.59 -2.94 -19.94
C PHE A 117 6.07 -2.56 -20.09
N GLY A 118 6.60 -2.50 -21.29
CA GLY A 118 7.98 -2.06 -21.56
C GLY A 118 8.23 -0.62 -21.12
N LEU A 119 7.35 0.31 -21.48
CA LEU A 119 7.45 1.72 -21.06
C LEU A 119 7.31 1.89 -19.55
N LEU A 120 6.38 1.17 -18.92
CA LEU A 120 6.19 1.23 -17.47
C LEU A 120 7.30 0.54 -16.70
N LEU A 121 7.90 -0.54 -17.23
CA LEU A 121 9.09 -1.15 -16.66
C LEU A 121 10.26 -0.16 -16.66
N LEU A 122 10.49 0.52 -17.79
CA LEU A 122 11.51 1.56 -17.90
C LEU A 122 11.24 2.70 -16.91
N ALA A 123 10.00 3.19 -16.86
CA ALA A 123 9.59 4.26 -15.94
C ALA A 123 9.75 3.82 -14.47
N SER A 124 9.40 2.59 -14.11
CA SER A 124 9.54 2.05 -12.75
C SER A 124 11.01 1.85 -12.37
N ALA A 125 11.84 1.32 -13.26
CA ALA A 125 13.26 1.13 -13.04
C ALA A 125 13.98 2.46 -12.79
N LEU A 126 13.77 3.44 -13.68
CA LEU A 126 14.34 4.79 -13.53
C LEU A 126 13.73 5.52 -12.33
N GLY A 127 12.44 5.30 -12.03
CA GLY A 127 11.78 5.81 -10.84
C GLY A 127 12.42 5.30 -9.55
N THR A 128 12.81 4.02 -9.51
CA THR A 128 13.53 3.43 -8.36
C THR A 128 14.92 4.05 -8.18
N VAL A 129 15.66 4.24 -9.26
CA VAL A 129 16.97 4.94 -9.25
C VAL A 129 16.79 6.37 -8.75
N SER A 130 15.82 7.09 -9.30
CA SER A 130 15.51 8.46 -8.87
C SER A 130 15.13 8.53 -7.39
N GLY A 131 14.27 7.62 -6.92
CA GLY A 131 13.80 7.57 -5.53
C GLY A 131 14.92 7.28 -4.53
N ALA A 132 15.85 6.37 -4.84
CA ALA A 132 17.00 6.09 -3.99
C ALA A 132 17.93 7.30 -3.87
N ALA A 133 18.22 7.98 -4.98
CA ALA A 133 19.02 9.21 -4.99
C ALA A 133 18.31 10.36 -4.26
N TRP A 134 16.99 10.52 -4.45
CA TRP A 134 16.16 11.50 -3.77
C TRP A 134 16.19 11.32 -2.25
N ASN A 135 15.97 10.09 -1.77
CA ASN A 135 15.99 9.79 -0.33
C ASN A 135 17.31 10.16 0.32
N SER A 136 18.44 9.83 -0.31
CA SER A 136 19.77 10.16 0.18
C SER A 136 20.00 11.68 0.18
N TRP A 137 19.60 12.38 -0.89
CA TRP A 137 19.77 13.81 -1.05
C TRP A 137 18.91 14.63 -0.10
N ILE A 138 17.60 14.35 -0.03
CA ILE A 138 16.65 15.11 0.80
C ILE A 138 16.92 14.92 2.29
N ARG A 139 17.40 13.75 2.69
CA ARG A 139 17.82 13.52 4.08
C ARG A 139 18.88 14.53 4.55
N ASP A 140 19.86 14.82 3.70
CA ASP A 140 20.95 15.73 4.03
C ASP A 140 20.58 17.19 3.77
N PHE A 141 19.65 17.47 2.85
CA PHE A 141 19.13 18.81 2.58
C PHE A 141 18.27 19.34 3.73
N LEU A 142 17.47 18.50 4.39
CA LEU A 142 16.56 18.94 5.44
C LEU A 142 17.25 18.89 6.82
N PRO A 143 17.48 20.06 7.49
CA PRO A 143 17.94 20.09 8.88
C PRO A 143 17.03 19.28 9.81
N GLU A 144 17.61 18.72 10.88
CA GLU A 144 16.89 17.80 11.78
C GLU A 144 15.68 18.45 12.46
N ASP A 145 15.79 19.70 12.84
CA ASP A 145 14.77 20.52 13.53
C ASP A 145 13.53 20.80 12.67
N VAL A 146 13.68 20.90 11.34
CA VAL A 146 12.56 21.18 10.40
C VAL A 146 12.09 19.94 9.62
N ARG A 147 12.88 18.87 9.59
CA ARG A 147 12.63 17.66 8.76
C ARG A 147 11.25 17.09 8.99
N ASN A 148 10.91 16.75 10.22
CA ASN A 148 9.62 16.12 10.55
C ASN A 148 8.43 17.01 10.20
N ARG A 149 8.55 18.32 10.46
CA ARG A 149 7.49 19.29 10.12
C ARG A 149 7.33 19.45 8.61
N ALA A 150 8.44 19.47 7.84
CA ALA A 150 8.42 19.57 6.39
C ALA A 150 7.77 18.34 5.74
N PHE A 151 8.11 17.13 6.21
CA PHE A 151 7.48 15.88 5.73
C PHE A 151 6.01 15.79 6.14
N ALA A 152 5.66 16.11 7.38
CA ALA A 152 4.27 16.08 7.84
C ALA A 152 3.39 17.03 7.02
N ARG A 153 3.86 18.26 6.74
CA ARG A 153 3.17 19.22 5.88
C ARG A 153 3.01 18.68 4.45
N ARG A 154 4.09 18.11 3.88
CA ARG A 154 4.06 17.49 2.54
C ARG A 154 3.02 16.38 2.48
N MET A 155 3.00 15.47 3.47
CA MET A 155 2.05 14.36 3.53
C MET A 155 0.61 14.82 3.70
N ALA A 156 0.35 15.82 4.57
CA ALA A 156 -0.99 16.34 4.77
C ALA A 156 -1.57 16.95 3.49
N ILE A 157 -0.79 17.78 2.78
CA ILE A 157 -1.19 18.39 1.50
C ILE A 157 -1.40 17.28 0.45
N ALA A 158 -0.47 16.33 0.36
CA ALA A 158 -0.54 15.22 -0.58
C ALA A 158 -1.81 14.37 -0.39
N THR A 159 -2.12 13.98 0.85
CA THR A 159 -3.30 13.16 1.14
C THR A 159 -4.60 13.88 0.77
N GLY A 160 -4.72 15.18 1.15
CA GLY A 160 -5.92 15.96 0.85
C GLY A 160 -6.15 16.15 -0.66
N ILE A 161 -5.11 16.51 -1.38
CA ILE A 161 -5.17 16.69 -2.85
C ILE A 161 -5.41 15.34 -3.54
N GLY A 162 -4.72 14.27 -3.09
CA GLY A 162 -4.77 12.97 -3.73
C GLY A 162 -6.18 12.37 -3.77
N ALA A 163 -6.89 12.38 -2.65
CA ALA A 163 -8.26 11.84 -2.57
C ALA A 163 -9.25 12.61 -3.46
N ALA A 164 -9.18 13.95 -3.42
CA ALA A 164 -10.05 14.80 -4.25
C ALA A 164 -9.78 14.60 -5.75
N LEU A 165 -8.50 14.61 -6.14
CA LEU A 165 -8.11 14.41 -7.54
C LEU A 165 -8.47 13.01 -8.05
N ALA A 166 -8.33 11.98 -7.23
CA ALA A 166 -8.69 10.62 -7.64
C ALA A 166 -10.18 10.53 -7.99
N LEU A 167 -11.07 11.09 -7.16
CA LEU A 167 -12.52 11.11 -7.43
C LEU A 167 -12.85 11.92 -8.69
N LEU A 168 -12.27 13.13 -8.82
CA LEU A 168 -12.46 13.96 -10.01
C LEU A 168 -11.96 13.26 -11.28
N ALA A 169 -10.85 12.54 -11.19
CA ALA A 169 -10.28 11.78 -12.30
C ALA A 169 -11.20 10.64 -12.75
N GLY A 170 -11.81 9.90 -11.82
CA GLY A 170 -12.77 8.86 -12.15
C GLY A 170 -13.98 9.41 -12.90
N LEU A 171 -14.57 10.50 -12.40
CA LEU A 171 -15.67 11.20 -13.06
C LEU A 171 -15.26 11.74 -14.42
N ALA A 172 -14.04 12.31 -14.52
CA ALA A 172 -13.53 12.87 -15.79
C ALA A 172 -13.32 11.78 -16.84
N VAL A 173 -12.77 10.62 -16.48
CA VAL A 173 -12.61 9.48 -17.42
C VAL A 173 -13.96 9.07 -18.01
N ASP A 174 -14.99 8.89 -17.17
CA ASP A 174 -16.29 8.43 -17.60
C ASP A 174 -16.99 9.50 -18.46
N GLN A 175 -17.00 10.78 -18.04
CA GLN A 175 -17.64 11.86 -18.77
C GLN A 175 -16.94 12.24 -20.08
N LEU A 176 -15.60 12.32 -20.05
CA LEU A 176 -14.82 12.61 -21.26
C LEU A 176 -14.87 11.47 -22.25
N GLY A 177 -14.95 10.21 -21.78
CA GLY A 177 -15.16 9.06 -22.64
C GLY A 177 -16.42 9.17 -23.48
N VAL A 178 -17.52 9.66 -22.88
CA VAL A 178 -18.78 9.93 -23.56
C VAL A 178 -18.69 11.14 -24.50
N ARG A 179 -18.13 12.28 -24.01
CA ARG A 179 -18.05 13.52 -24.79
C ARG A 179 -17.15 13.43 -26.01
N LEU A 180 -16.07 12.68 -25.91
CA LEU A 180 -15.09 12.48 -26.99
C LEU A 180 -15.44 11.29 -27.88
N ASP A 181 -16.56 10.61 -27.61
CA ASP A 181 -16.92 9.34 -28.26
C ASP A 181 -15.73 8.35 -28.33
N SER A 182 -14.92 8.39 -27.25
CA SER A 182 -13.69 7.61 -27.17
C SER A 182 -13.33 7.33 -25.71
N ARG A 183 -13.50 6.09 -25.28
CA ARG A 183 -13.04 5.67 -23.93
C ARG A 183 -11.54 5.91 -23.77
N ALA A 184 -10.74 5.66 -24.79
CA ALA A 184 -9.29 5.91 -24.77
C ALA A 184 -8.99 7.40 -24.59
N GLY A 185 -9.74 8.29 -25.25
CA GLY A 185 -9.61 9.74 -25.12
C GLY A 185 -9.82 10.21 -23.69
N GLY A 186 -10.84 9.70 -23.01
CA GLY A 186 -11.10 10.03 -21.59
C GLY A 186 -9.92 9.69 -20.68
N TYR A 187 -9.36 8.47 -20.81
CA TYR A 187 -8.16 8.08 -20.06
C TYR A 187 -6.95 8.94 -20.39
N VAL A 188 -6.68 9.16 -21.68
CA VAL A 188 -5.48 9.89 -22.12
C VAL A 188 -5.47 11.34 -21.64
N VAL A 189 -6.62 12.02 -21.61
CA VAL A 189 -6.72 13.37 -21.04
C VAL A 189 -6.35 13.36 -19.56
N VAL A 190 -6.92 12.45 -18.77
CA VAL A 190 -6.66 12.37 -17.32
C VAL A 190 -5.21 11.97 -17.04
N LEU A 191 -4.69 10.94 -17.73
CA LEU A 191 -3.30 10.52 -17.59
C LEU A 191 -2.34 11.62 -18.09
N GLY A 192 -2.74 12.39 -19.12
CA GLY A 192 -2.00 13.53 -19.64
C GLY A 192 -1.79 14.64 -18.60
N VAL A 193 -2.82 14.94 -17.82
CA VAL A 193 -2.71 15.88 -16.68
C VAL A 193 -1.70 15.34 -15.66
N GLY A 194 -1.74 14.04 -15.34
CA GLY A 194 -0.77 13.38 -14.46
C GLY A 194 0.66 13.47 -15.00
N ALA A 195 0.86 13.21 -16.28
CA ALA A 195 2.16 13.32 -16.96
C ALA A 195 2.67 14.77 -16.97
N ALA A 196 1.82 15.74 -17.24
CA ALA A 196 2.15 17.16 -17.20
C ALA A 196 2.59 17.59 -15.78
N ALA A 197 1.85 17.17 -14.75
CA ALA A 197 2.23 17.43 -13.37
C ALA A 197 3.57 16.75 -13.02
N ALA A 198 3.80 15.53 -13.51
CA ALA A 198 5.08 14.84 -13.34
C ALA A 198 6.24 15.64 -13.95
N LEU A 199 6.09 16.15 -15.16
CA LEU A 199 7.12 16.98 -15.82
C LEU A 199 7.32 18.33 -15.10
N LEU A 200 6.23 18.98 -14.67
CA LEU A 200 6.31 20.20 -13.86
C LEU A 200 7.09 19.97 -12.55
N GLY A 201 6.94 18.81 -11.93
CA GLY A 201 7.70 18.42 -10.75
C GLY A 201 9.23 18.44 -10.96
N LEU A 202 9.73 18.23 -12.19
CA LEU A 202 11.16 18.35 -12.50
C LEU A 202 11.70 19.77 -12.28
N VAL A 203 10.87 20.78 -12.55
CA VAL A 203 11.24 22.19 -12.33
C VAL A 203 11.43 22.47 -10.85
N PHE A 204 10.53 21.94 -9.99
CA PHE A 204 10.68 22.08 -8.55
C PHE A 204 11.86 21.27 -8.02
N LEU A 205 12.02 20.03 -8.48
CA LEU A 205 13.14 19.16 -8.10
C LEU A 205 14.48 19.82 -8.42
N ALA A 206 14.57 20.46 -9.58
CA ALA A 206 15.74 21.19 -10.01
C ALA A 206 16.15 22.35 -9.08
N ARG A 207 15.18 22.99 -8.41
CA ARG A 207 15.39 24.15 -7.53
C ARG A 207 15.83 23.81 -6.12
N ILE A 208 15.82 22.52 -5.73
CA ILE A 208 16.29 22.08 -4.41
C ILE A 208 17.82 22.05 -4.43
N PRO A 209 18.53 22.73 -3.50
CA PRO A 209 19.99 22.67 -3.44
C PRO A 209 20.48 21.29 -3.00
N GLU A 210 21.65 20.88 -3.49
CA GLU A 210 22.31 19.65 -3.08
C GLU A 210 23.47 19.97 -2.13
N PRO A 211 23.43 19.52 -0.86
CA PRO A 211 24.58 19.64 0.04
C PRO A 211 25.66 18.62 -0.32
N VAL A 212 26.93 18.96 0.01
CA VAL A 212 28.07 18.05 -0.15
C VAL A 212 27.80 16.75 0.62
N MET A 213 28.02 15.62 -0.03
CA MET A 213 27.83 14.30 0.56
C MET A 213 28.95 13.95 1.55
N PRO A 214 28.64 13.52 2.80
CA PRO A 214 29.65 13.07 3.74
C PRO A 214 30.38 11.81 3.25
N PRO A 215 31.57 11.51 3.80
CA PRO A 215 32.31 10.29 3.46
C PRO A 215 31.48 9.03 3.71
N ALA A 216 31.55 8.06 2.79
CA ALA A 216 30.81 6.79 2.92
C ALA A 216 31.50 5.87 3.93
N THR A 217 30.72 5.20 4.77
CA THR A 217 31.17 4.10 5.62
C THR A 217 30.84 2.78 4.91
N HIS A 218 31.84 2.16 4.29
CA HIS A 218 31.65 0.89 3.59
C HIS A 218 31.40 -0.26 4.56
N ARG A 219 30.24 -0.91 4.43
CA ARG A 219 29.97 -2.23 5.02
C ARG A 219 29.73 -3.24 3.89
N PRO A 220 30.32 -4.46 3.95
CA PRO A 220 30.07 -5.50 2.94
C PRO A 220 28.58 -5.86 2.86
N TRP A 221 28.01 -5.83 1.66
CA TRP A 221 26.60 -6.13 1.41
C TRP A 221 26.19 -7.52 1.91
N ALA A 222 27.11 -8.50 1.77
CA ALA A 222 26.88 -9.86 2.21
C ALA A 222 26.56 -9.96 3.71
N ASP A 223 27.21 -9.14 4.54
CA ASP A 223 27.02 -9.17 5.98
C ASP A 223 25.70 -8.49 6.37
N ILE A 224 25.30 -7.45 5.64
CA ILE A 224 24.03 -6.75 5.83
C ILE A 224 22.85 -7.73 5.61
N VAL A 225 22.92 -8.56 4.57
CA VAL A 225 21.84 -9.52 4.22
C VAL A 225 21.90 -10.78 5.09
N ARG A 226 23.09 -11.30 5.42
CA ARG A 226 23.25 -12.55 6.17
C ARG A 226 22.86 -12.43 7.64
N ALA A 227 23.10 -11.30 8.28
CA ALA A 227 22.83 -11.11 9.71
C ALA A 227 21.33 -11.28 10.05
N PRO A 228 20.36 -10.65 9.35
CA PRO A 228 18.93 -10.86 9.60
C PRO A 228 18.47 -12.31 9.38
N LEU A 229 19.04 -13.01 8.40
CA LEU A 229 18.70 -14.40 8.09
C LEU A 229 19.17 -15.38 9.18
N ARG A 230 20.24 -15.04 9.93
CA ARG A 230 20.73 -15.82 11.06
C ARG A 230 19.98 -15.55 12.36
N HIS A 231 19.37 -14.38 12.51
CA HIS A 231 18.63 -14.01 13.72
C HIS A 231 17.26 -14.68 13.75
N ARG A 232 17.08 -15.65 14.65
CA ARG A 232 15.91 -16.55 14.68
C ARG A 232 14.56 -15.80 14.72
N GLU A 233 14.42 -14.84 15.62
CA GLU A 233 13.16 -14.11 15.80
C GLU A 233 12.85 -13.22 14.61
N PHE A 234 13.86 -12.50 14.08
CA PHE A 234 13.70 -11.65 12.91
C PHE A 234 13.41 -12.47 11.65
N ARG A 235 14.04 -13.64 11.51
CA ARG A 235 13.73 -14.57 10.41
C ARG A 235 12.27 -15.05 10.46
N ALA A 236 11.74 -15.37 11.67
CA ALA A 236 10.33 -15.75 11.83
C ALA A 236 9.40 -14.59 11.40
N LEU A 237 9.73 -13.35 11.79
CA LEU A 237 9.02 -12.16 11.35
C LEU A 237 9.09 -11.97 9.83
N MET A 238 10.28 -12.08 9.23
CA MET A 238 10.45 -11.96 7.77
C MET A 238 9.63 -13.00 7.02
N THR A 239 9.64 -14.25 7.47
CA THR A 239 8.86 -15.33 6.86
C THR A 239 7.36 -15.03 6.94
N PHE A 240 6.89 -14.53 8.09
CA PHE A 240 5.50 -14.09 8.22
C PHE A 240 5.18 -12.93 7.27
N LEU A 241 5.98 -11.85 7.32
CA LEU A 241 5.72 -10.63 6.52
C LEU A 241 5.77 -10.91 5.02
N SER A 242 6.72 -11.74 4.56
CA SER A 242 6.83 -12.11 3.15
C SER A 242 5.65 -12.97 2.69
N THR A 243 5.22 -13.95 3.50
CA THR A 243 4.05 -14.78 3.20
C THR A 243 2.77 -13.93 3.22
N TRP A 244 2.66 -12.99 4.15
CA TRP A 244 1.56 -12.03 4.22
C TRP A 244 1.51 -11.13 2.99
N THR A 245 2.66 -10.54 2.63
CA THR A 245 2.79 -9.70 1.43
C THR A 245 2.43 -10.50 0.17
N PHE A 246 2.92 -11.72 0.05
CA PHE A 246 2.55 -12.61 -1.05
C PHE A 246 1.03 -12.83 -1.10
N ALA A 247 0.42 -13.21 0.03
CA ALA A 247 -1.03 -13.44 0.10
C ALA A 247 -1.84 -12.21 -0.34
N THR A 248 -1.52 -11.03 0.19
CA THR A 248 -2.26 -9.81 -0.14
C THR A 248 -2.10 -9.39 -1.59
N HIS A 249 -0.91 -9.53 -2.17
CA HIS A 249 -0.65 -9.18 -3.57
C HIS A 249 -1.22 -10.19 -4.58
N LEU A 250 -1.64 -11.39 -4.15
CA LEU A 250 -2.43 -12.29 -5.01
C LEU A 250 -3.77 -11.67 -5.41
N SER A 251 -4.42 -10.92 -4.52
CA SER A 251 -5.79 -10.40 -4.76
C SER A 251 -5.85 -8.90 -5.03
N THR A 252 -5.00 -8.10 -4.39
CA THR A 252 -5.13 -6.62 -4.39
C THR A 252 -5.25 -5.99 -5.79
N PRO A 253 -4.45 -6.35 -6.80
CA PRO A 253 -4.59 -5.78 -8.15
C PRO A 253 -5.91 -6.14 -8.83
N PHE A 254 -6.50 -7.27 -8.45
CA PHE A 254 -7.68 -7.82 -9.07
C PHE A 254 -9.00 -7.31 -8.50
N PHE A 255 -8.99 -6.58 -7.38
CA PHE A 255 -10.18 -5.88 -6.88
C PHE A 255 -10.73 -4.91 -7.93
N THR A 256 -9.85 -4.11 -8.54
CA THR A 256 -10.24 -3.20 -9.64
C THR A 256 -10.78 -3.95 -10.85
N VAL A 257 -10.13 -5.06 -11.24
CA VAL A 257 -10.57 -5.90 -12.35
C VAL A 257 -11.98 -6.46 -12.08
N TYR A 258 -12.20 -6.95 -10.85
CA TYR A 258 -13.48 -7.49 -10.43
C TYR A 258 -14.60 -6.43 -10.50
N LEU A 259 -14.35 -5.23 -10.00
CA LEU A 259 -15.33 -4.14 -10.03
C LEU A 259 -15.66 -3.71 -11.47
N LEU A 260 -14.65 -3.65 -12.35
CA LEU A 260 -14.83 -3.20 -13.74
C LEU A 260 -15.42 -4.28 -14.67
N ARG A 261 -15.00 -5.56 -14.51
CA ARG A 261 -15.39 -6.65 -15.41
C ARG A 261 -16.53 -7.50 -14.90
N ARG A 262 -16.59 -7.77 -13.58
CA ARG A 262 -17.62 -8.64 -12.99
C ARG A 262 -18.87 -7.89 -12.57
N LEU A 263 -18.69 -6.70 -11.96
CA LEU A 263 -19.78 -5.84 -11.51
C LEU A 263 -20.10 -4.71 -12.49
N GLU A 264 -19.30 -4.55 -13.54
CA GLU A 264 -19.46 -3.55 -14.61
C GLU A 264 -19.66 -2.11 -14.10
N LEU A 265 -19.01 -1.81 -12.96
CA LEU A 265 -19.13 -0.49 -12.34
C LEU A 265 -18.35 0.57 -13.14
N PRO A 266 -18.86 1.81 -13.21
CA PRO A 266 -18.14 2.90 -13.83
C PRO A 266 -16.87 3.26 -13.03
N MET A 267 -15.87 3.87 -13.68
CA MET A 267 -14.57 4.15 -13.06
C MET A 267 -14.68 5.04 -11.83
N TRP A 268 -15.60 6.00 -11.83
CA TRP A 268 -15.83 6.86 -10.66
C TRP A 268 -16.24 6.06 -9.41
N ALA A 269 -17.08 5.03 -9.57
CA ALA A 269 -17.53 4.19 -8.46
C ALA A 269 -16.37 3.33 -7.92
N VAL A 270 -15.56 2.76 -8.81
CA VAL A 270 -14.35 2.00 -8.44
C VAL A 270 -13.40 2.87 -7.60
N ILE A 271 -13.17 4.11 -8.03
CA ILE A 271 -12.32 5.04 -7.30
C ILE A 271 -12.97 5.49 -5.99
N ALA A 272 -14.29 5.71 -5.97
CA ALA A 272 -15.01 6.07 -4.75
C ALA A 272 -14.83 5.01 -3.65
N PHE A 273 -14.90 3.72 -3.99
CA PHE A 273 -14.62 2.64 -3.05
C PHE A 273 -13.17 2.62 -2.57
N ALA A 274 -12.20 2.85 -3.48
CA ALA A 274 -10.81 2.96 -3.08
C ALA A 274 -10.57 4.14 -2.12
N VAL A 275 -11.19 5.30 -2.39
CA VAL A 275 -11.14 6.48 -1.50
C VAL A 275 -11.83 6.19 -0.17
N LEU A 276 -12.98 5.50 -0.16
CA LEU A 276 -13.65 5.07 1.06
C LEU A 276 -12.72 4.23 1.95
N SER A 277 -12.01 3.27 1.37
CA SER A 277 -11.03 2.47 2.10
C SER A 277 -9.89 3.34 2.67
N GLN A 278 -9.34 4.28 1.88
CA GLN A 278 -8.28 5.18 2.32
C GLN A 278 -8.73 6.13 3.43
N LEU A 279 -9.93 6.70 3.32
CA LEU A 279 -10.50 7.57 4.36
C LEU A 279 -10.74 6.80 5.65
N THR A 280 -11.29 5.60 5.56
CA THR A 280 -11.46 4.71 6.72
C THR A 280 -10.12 4.43 7.38
N ALA A 281 -9.08 4.10 6.59
CA ALA A 281 -7.74 3.86 7.11
C ALA A 281 -7.17 5.11 7.80
N ALA A 282 -7.32 6.29 7.21
CA ALA A 282 -6.83 7.55 7.78
C ALA A 282 -7.50 7.89 9.13
N ILE A 283 -8.81 7.67 9.24
CA ILE A 283 -9.58 7.92 10.47
C ILE A 283 -9.12 6.98 11.60
N VAL A 284 -8.93 5.69 11.30
CA VAL A 284 -8.63 4.69 12.34
C VAL A 284 -7.14 4.53 12.64
N PHE A 285 -6.24 5.09 11.83
CA PHE A 285 -4.79 4.92 11.96
C PHE A 285 -4.28 5.37 13.33
N ARG A 286 -4.79 6.51 13.83
CA ARG A 286 -4.42 7.06 15.14
C ARG A 286 -4.92 6.17 16.29
N ALA A 287 -6.13 5.63 16.17
CA ALA A 287 -6.69 4.72 17.16
C ALA A 287 -5.91 3.41 17.24
N TRP A 288 -5.44 2.87 16.11
CA TRP A 288 -4.53 1.72 16.11
C TRP A 288 -3.21 2.01 16.81
N GLY A 289 -2.69 3.25 16.72
CA GLY A 289 -1.50 3.69 17.47
C GLY A 289 -1.73 3.58 18.99
N GLY A 290 -2.82 4.15 19.50
CA GLY A 290 -3.17 4.06 20.92
C GLY A 290 -3.35 2.61 21.42
N VAL A 291 -3.97 1.75 20.59
CA VAL A 291 -4.10 0.32 20.91
C VAL A 291 -2.75 -0.40 20.92
N ALA A 292 -1.84 -0.05 19.98
CA ALA A 292 -0.49 -0.62 19.94
C ALA A 292 0.30 -0.27 21.21
N ASP A 293 0.23 1.00 21.65
CA ASP A 293 0.89 1.48 22.86
C ASP A 293 0.31 0.82 24.14
N ARG A 294 -1.01 0.63 24.17
CA ARG A 294 -1.70 0.05 25.34
C ARG A 294 -1.48 -1.46 25.50
N PHE A 295 -1.37 -2.21 24.40
CA PHE A 295 -1.25 -3.69 24.46
C PHE A 295 0.04 -4.19 23.84
N SER A 296 0.14 -4.20 22.53
CA SER A 296 1.34 -4.51 21.75
C SER A 296 1.09 -4.34 20.25
N THR A 297 2.15 -4.06 19.54
CA THR A 297 2.15 -3.94 18.08
C THR A 297 1.74 -5.25 17.39
N LEU A 298 2.17 -6.40 17.94
CA LEU A 298 1.83 -7.71 17.38
C LEU A 298 0.36 -8.10 17.59
N ALA A 299 -0.28 -7.63 18.69
CA ALA A 299 -1.71 -7.83 18.91
C ALA A 299 -2.54 -7.07 17.86
N VAL A 300 -2.17 -5.82 17.55
CA VAL A 300 -2.77 -5.04 16.45
C VAL A 300 -2.61 -5.79 15.15
N LEU A 301 -1.40 -6.25 14.82
CA LEU A 301 -1.12 -6.97 13.58
C LEU A 301 -1.98 -8.23 13.42
N ARG A 302 -2.16 -9.01 14.47
CA ARG A 302 -2.99 -10.24 14.47
C ARG A 302 -4.45 -9.96 14.17
N VAL A 303 -5.02 -8.93 14.78
CA VAL A 303 -6.43 -8.56 14.58
C VAL A 303 -6.63 -7.99 13.19
N SER A 304 -5.75 -7.09 12.78
CA SER A 304 -5.82 -6.41 11.48
C SER A 304 -5.62 -7.38 10.31
N CYS A 305 -4.65 -8.30 10.38
CA CYS A 305 -4.50 -9.33 9.36
C CYS A 305 -5.74 -10.23 9.24
N ALA A 306 -6.35 -10.63 10.36
CA ALA A 306 -7.56 -11.43 10.33
C ALA A 306 -8.75 -10.66 9.74
N GLY A 307 -8.88 -9.37 10.06
CA GLY A 307 -9.91 -8.49 9.49
C GLY A 307 -9.73 -8.28 7.98
N PHE A 308 -8.49 -8.13 7.53
CA PHE A 308 -8.20 -8.03 6.10
C PHE A 308 -8.59 -9.32 5.34
N LEU A 309 -8.24 -10.50 5.88
CA LEU A 309 -8.66 -11.77 5.26
C LEU A 309 -10.17 -11.92 5.23
N LEU A 310 -10.89 -11.44 6.25
CA LEU A 310 -12.35 -11.43 6.25
C LEU A 310 -12.91 -10.53 5.14
N SER A 311 -12.30 -9.34 4.90
CA SER A 311 -12.69 -8.48 3.79
C SER A 311 -12.47 -9.15 2.43
N VAL A 312 -11.34 -9.87 2.27
CA VAL A 312 -11.06 -10.61 1.03
C VAL A 312 -12.04 -11.77 0.84
N ALA A 313 -12.40 -12.49 1.90
CA ALA A 313 -13.39 -13.58 1.84
C ALA A 313 -14.80 -13.08 1.45
N GLY A 314 -15.09 -11.81 1.62
CA GLY A 314 -16.34 -11.17 1.20
C GLY A 314 -16.49 -11.02 -0.32
N TRP A 315 -15.39 -10.94 -1.08
CA TRP A 315 -15.45 -10.68 -2.52
C TRP A 315 -16.23 -11.74 -3.32
N PRO A 316 -15.96 -13.05 -3.18
CA PRO A 316 -16.78 -14.06 -3.87
C PRO A 316 -18.26 -13.98 -3.51
N MET A 317 -18.59 -13.61 -2.26
CA MET A 317 -19.97 -13.51 -1.80
C MET A 317 -20.73 -12.41 -2.54
N VAL A 318 -20.10 -11.27 -2.84
CA VAL A 318 -20.72 -10.16 -3.58
C VAL A 318 -21.15 -10.60 -4.99
N GLY A 319 -20.35 -11.44 -5.65
CA GLY A 319 -20.66 -11.96 -6.99
C GLY A 319 -21.84 -12.93 -7.05
N LEU A 320 -22.26 -13.47 -5.90
CA LEU A 320 -23.39 -14.39 -5.78
C LEU A 320 -24.71 -13.66 -5.42
N VAL A 321 -24.63 -12.37 -5.09
CA VAL A 321 -25.82 -11.57 -4.73
C VAL A 321 -26.55 -11.16 -6.01
N GLY A 322 -27.81 -11.57 -6.14
CA GLY A 322 -28.63 -11.26 -7.32
C GLY A 322 -29.08 -9.79 -7.41
N GLU A 323 -29.15 -9.09 -6.28
CA GLU A 323 -29.63 -7.71 -6.22
C GLU A 323 -28.48 -6.71 -6.34
N PRO A 324 -28.46 -5.81 -7.36
CA PRO A 324 -27.33 -4.89 -7.59
C PRO A 324 -27.02 -3.96 -6.40
N TRP A 325 -28.05 -3.45 -5.71
CA TRP A 325 -27.87 -2.56 -4.57
C TRP A 325 -27.23 -3.27 -3.36
N LEU A 326 -27.56 -4.55 -3.14
CA LEU A 326 -26.92 -5.36 -2.09
C LEU A 326 -25.45 -5.65 -2.44
N ALA A 327 -25.13 -5.90 -3.71
CA ALA A 327 -23.78 -6.06 -4.19
C ALA A 327 -22.96 -4.79 -3.91
N VAL A 328 -23.47 -3.61 -4.26
CA VAL A 328 -22.84 -2.31 -3.99
C VAL A 328 -22.64 -2.06 -2.50
N ALA A 329 -23.66 -2.36 -1.66
CA ALA A 329 -23.56 -2.25 -0.21
C ALA A 329 -22.50 -3.22 0.37
N GLY A 330 -22.45 -4.45 -0.15
CA GLY A 330 -21.44 -5.44 0.21
C GLY A 330 -20.02 -4.97 -0.13
N VAL A 331 -19.80 -4.41 -1.33
CA VAL A 331 -18.52 -3.81 -1.73
C VAL A 331 -18.14 -2.66 -0.81
N ALA A 332 -19.09 -1.77 -0.44
CA ALA A 332 -18.81 -0.68 0.49
C ALA A 332 -18.36 -1.21 1.86
N LEU A 333 -19.04 -2.22 2.39
CA LEU A 333 -18.67 -2.86 3.66
C LEU A 333 -17.28 -3.51 3.58
N ILE A 334 -16.96 -4.21 2.50
CA ILE A 334 -15.65 -4.81 2.26
C ILE A 334 -14.56 -3.71 2.28
N HIS A 335 -14.77 -2.57 1.61
CA HIS A 335 -13.81 -1.48 1.55
C HIS A 335 -13.62 -0.79 2.91
N VAL A 336 -14.68 -0.60 3.70
CA VAL A 336 -14.58 -0.11 5.08
C VAL A 336 -13.77 -1.08 5.94
N LEU A 337 -14.06 -2.39 5.85
CA LEU A 337 -13.33 -3.41 6.62
C LEU A 337 -11.87 -3.53 6.16
N ALA A 338 -11.63 -3.44 4.85
CA ALA A 338 -10.27 -3.42 4.29
C ALA A 338 -9.49 -2.18 4.74
N GLY A 339 -10.10 -1.00 4.73
CA GLY A 339 -9.48 0.26 5.20
C GLY A 339 -9.12 0.20 6.69
N LEU A 340 -10.07 -0.24 7.52
CA LEU A 340 -9.85 -0.46 8.95
C LEU A 340 -8.66 -1.41 9.21
N SER A 341 -8.64 -2.51 8.50
CA SER A 341 -7.65 -3.57 8.69
C SER A 341 -6.28 -3.19 8.13
N SER A 342 -6.23 -2.59 6.92
CA SER A 342 -4.96 -2.17 6.31
C SER A 342 -4.23 -1.09 7.10
N ALA A 343 -4.96 -0.18 7.77
CA ALA A 343 -4.35 0.80 8.67
C ALA A 343 -3.55 0.13 9.79
N GLY A 344 -4.13 -0.87 10.46
CA GLY A 344 -3.44 -1.61 11.52
C GLY A 344 -2.29 -2.48 11.01
N VAL A 345 -2.45 -3.12 9.84
CA VAL A 345 -1.36 -3.88 9.21
C VAL A 345 -0.19 -2.97 8.86
N ASN A 346 -0.44 -1.82 8.22
CA ASN A 346 0.60 -0.88 7.82
C ASN A 346 1.35 -0.30 9.00
N LEU A 347 0.64 0.11 10.07
CA LEU A 347 1.24 0.59 11.30
C LEU A 347 2.12 -0.49 11.93
N ALA A 348 1.54 -1.66 12.17
CA ALA A 348 2.16 -2.67 12.99
C ALA A 348 3.29 -3.43 12.29
N SER A 349 3.21 -3.67 10.98
CA SER A 349 4.26 -4.40 10.25
C SER A 349 5.59 -3.65 10.25
N GLY A 350 5.56 -2.33 10.07
CA GLY A 350 6.76 -1.49 10.11
C GLY A 350 7.34 -1.40 11.53
N THR A 351 6.47 -1.19 12.53
CA THR A 351 6.89 -1.02 13.94
C THR A 351 7.48 -2.30 14.51
N VAL A 352 6.86 -3.47 14.32
CA VAL A 352 7.39 -4.77 14.77
C VAL A 352 8.77 -5.06 14.17
N ALA A 353 8.97 -4.73 12.90
CA ALA A 353 10.27 -4.92 12.26
C ALA A 353 11.37 -4.04 12.89
N MET A 354 11.02 -2.81 13.29
CA MET A 354 11.96 -1.93 14.01
C MET A 354 12.21 -2.39 15.46
N GLU A 355 11.19 -2.87 16.14
CA GLU A 355 11.30 -3.37 17.54
C GLU A 355 12.19 -4.61 17.66
N LEU A 356 12.10 -5.53 16.67
CA LEU A 356 12.87 -6.77 16.65
C LEU A 356 14.29 -6.61 16.06
N ALA A 357 14.57 -5.49 15.38
CA ALA A 357 15.88 -5.24 14.82
C ALA A 357 16.88 -4.84 15.94
N PRO A 358 18.10 -5.41 15.98
CA PRO A 358 19.12 -5.03 16.97
C PRO A 358 19.52 -3.57 16.86
N ARG A 359 19.74 -2.90 18.00
CA ARG A 359 20.17 -1.50 18.04
C ARG A 359 21.48 -1.33 17.27
N GLY A 360 21.56 -0.32 16.42
CA GLY A 360 22.71 -0.03 15.55
C GLY A 360 22.78 -0.84 14.25
N ALA A 361 21.94 -1.87 14.05
CA ALA A 361 21.88 -2.68 12.84
C ALA A 361 20.51 -2.61 12.13
N ALA A 362 19.56 -1.86 12.67
CA ALA A 362 18.17 -1.81 12.20
C ALA A 362 18.03 -1.55 10.69
N ALA A 363 18.85 -0.64 10.13
CA ALA A 363 18.80 -0.32 8.71
C ALA A 363 19.04 -1.55 7.81
N GLY A 364 20.03 -2.39 8.12
CA GLY A 364 20.32 -3.62 7.37
C GLY A 364 19.21 -4.66 7.50
N TYR A 365 18.63 -4.80 8.69
CA TYR A 365 17.52 -5.70 8.96
C TYR A 365 16.25 -5.30 8.18
N LEU A 366 15.91 -4.01 8.21
CA LEU A 366 14.77 -3.49 7.47
C LEU A 366 14.97 -3.57 5.95
N ALA A 367 16.19 -3.29 5.45
CA ALA A 367 16.51 -3.41 4.04
C ALA A 367 16.37 -4.87 3.54
N THR A 368 16.86 -5.84 4.33
CA THR A 368 16.71 -7.26 3.98
C THR A 368 15.23 -7.69 3.99
N ASN A 369 14.46 -7.26 4.98
CA ASN A 369 13.03 -7.52 5.01
C ASN A 369 12.31 -6.92 3.78
N SER A 370 12.65 -5.69 3.40
CA SER A 370 12.08 -5.03 2.21
C SER A 370 12.44 -5.77 0.92
N LEU A 371 13.66 -6.31 0.81
CA LEU A 371 14.08 -7.09 -0.36
C LEU A 371 13.27 -8.38 -0.50
N VAL A 372 13.13 -9.14 0.60
CA VAL A 372 12.39 -10.41 0.59
C VAL A 372 10.88 -10.19 0.37
N SER A 373 10.31 -9.20 1.04
CA SER A 373 8.89 -8.82 0.84
C SER A 373 8.65 -8.24 -0.55
N GLY A 374 9.63 -7.49 -1.11
CA GLY A 374 9.59 -6.98 -2.47
C GLY A 374 9.54 -8.10 -3.52
N ALA A 375 10.35 -9.15 -3.34
CA ALA A 375 10.30 -10.33 -4.20
C ALA A 375 8.92 -11.03 -4.13
N ALA A 376 8.36 -11.17 -2.92
CA ALA A 376 7.03 -11.75 -2.72
C ALA A 376 5.93 -10.90 -3.40
N SER A 377 5.99 -9.57 -3.27
CA SER A 377 5.03 -8.64 -3.90
C SER A 377 5.17 -8.55 -5.42
N ALA A 378 6.33 -8.88 -5.98
CA ALA A 378 6.53 -8.97 -7.43
C ALA A 378 6.01 -10.30 -8.01
N LEU A 379 6.24 -11.42 -7.32
CA LEU A 379 5.86 -12.73 -7.81
C LEU A 379 4.35 -13.01 -7.70
N ALA A 380 3.74 -12.60 -6.59
CA ALA A 380 2.35 -12.93 -6.29
C ALA A 380 1.36 -12.47 -7.38
N PRO A 381 1.33 -11.20 -7.83
CA PRO A 381 0.35 -10.75 -8.81
C PRO A 381 0.55 -11.36 -10.20
N VAL A 382 1.80 -11.72 -10.57
CA VAL A 382 2.07 -12.42 -11.84
C VAL A 382 1.49 -13.81 -11.80
N LEU A 383 1.76 -14.57 -10.73
CA LEU A 383 1.22 -15.93 -10.56
C LEU A 383 -0.32 -15.89 -10.47
N ALA A 384 -0.87 -14.91 -9.77
CA ALA A 384 -2.30 -14.73 -9.68
C ALA A 384 -2.96 -14.44 -11.03
N GLY A 385 -2.39 -13.53 -11.82
CA GLY A 385 -2.92 -13.19 -13.14
C GLY A 385 -2.86 -14.37 -14.13
N LEU A 386 -1.74 -15.09 -14.17
CA LEU A 386 -1.62 -16.30 -14.98
C LEU A 386 -2.62 -17.39 -14.54
N SER A 387 -2.78 -17.58 -13.23
CA SER A 387 -3.76 -18.52 -12.69
C SER A 387 -5.20 -18.12 -13.02
N ALA A 388 -5.52 -16.82 -12.97
CA ALA A 388 -6.85 -16.31 -13.34
C ALA A 388 -7.18 -16.56 -14.81
N ASP A 389 -6.26 -16.23 -15.73
CA ASP A 389 -6.45 -16.46 -17.17
C ASP A 389 -6.61 -17.98 -17.46
N TRP A 390 -5.81 -18.83 -16.79
CA TRP A 390 -5.94 -20.28 -16.93
C TRP A 390 -7.29 -20.80 -16.40
N LEU A 391 -7.72 -20.36 -15.22
CA LEU A 391 -9.00 -20.77 -14.62
C LEU A 391 -10.21 -20.31 -15.44
N GLU A 392 -10.15 -19.10 -16.02
CA GLU A 392 -11.18 -18.60 -16.93
C GLU A 392 -11.29 -19.48 -18.18
N SER A 393 -10.17 -19.99 -18.69
CA SER A 393 -10.14 -20.88 -19.86
C SER A 393 -10.77 -22.24 -19.60
N GLN A 394 -10.75 -22.74 -18.35
CA GLN A 394 -11.24 -24.07 -17.97
C GLN A 394 -12.75 -24.11 -17.70
N ARG A 395 -13.44 -22.96 -17.58
CA ARG A 395 -14.88 -22.87 -17.24
C ARG A 395 -15.28 -23.82 -16.10
N LEU A 396 -14.48 -23.89 -15.05
CA LEU A 396 -14.72 -24.77 -13.91
C LEU A 396 -15.96 -24.31 -13.13
N SER A 397 -17.04 -25.06 -13.21
CA SER A 397 -18.20 -24.96 -12.31
C SER A 397 -18.00 -25.92 -11.13
N VAL A 398 -17.74 -25.40 -9.94
CA VAL A 398 -17.40 -26.24 -8.76
C VAL A 398 -18.65 -26.80 -8.06
N ALA A 399 -19.83 -26.25 -8.27
CA ALA A 399 -21.09 -26.77 -7.73
C ALA A 399 -22.28 -26.36 -8.59
N VAL A 400 -23.35 -27.16 -8.55
CA VAL A 400 -24.54 -27.04 -9.40
C VAL A 400 -25.25 -25.66 -9.29
N ASN A 401 -24.95 -24.85 -8.25
CA ASN A 401 -25.62 -23.56 -7.99
C ASN A 401 -24.65 -22.42 -7.64
N VAL A 402 -23.30 -22.57 -7.81
CA VAL A 402 -22.33 -21.53 -7.44
C VAL A 402 -21.43 -21.25 -8.64
N ASP A 403 -21.70 -20.13 -9.34
CA ASP A 403 -20.91 -19.66 -10.49
C ASP A 403 -19.65 -18.90 -9.99
N LEU A 404 -18.67 -19.63 -9.48
CA LEU A 404 -17.34 -19.08 -9.19
C LEU A 404 -16.55 -18.94 -10.49
N ARG A 405 -16.01 -17.74 -10.74
CA ARG A 405 -15.16 -17.44 -11.90
C ARG A 405 -13.71 -17.31 -11.51
N GLY A 406 -12.81 -17.25 -12.48
CA GLY A 406 -11.37 -17.27 -12.27
C GLY A 406 -10.84 -16.39 -11.15
N LEU A 407 -11.36 -15.14 -11.00
CA LEU A 407 -10.96 -14.21 -9.93
C LEU A 407 -11.43 -14.65 -8.53
N ASP A 408 -12.58 -15.32 -8.39
CA ASP A 408 -13.07 -15.77 -7.09
C ASP A 408 -12.12 -16.78 -6.46
N TYR A 409 -11.50 -17.65 -7.28
CA TYR A 409 -10.48 -18.61 -6.81
C TYR A 409 -9.23 -17.91 -6.29
N LEU A 410 -8.84 -16.75 -6.87
CA LEU A 410 -7.73 -15.97 -6.35
C LEU A 410 -8.02 -15.41 -4.95
N PHE A 411 -9.23 -14.97 -4.70
CA PHE A 411 -9.64 -14.49 -3.37
C PHE A 411 -9.62 -15.61 -2.35
N VAL A 412 -10.11 -16.80 -2.71
CA VAL A 412 -10.01 -18.00 -1.87
C VAL A 412 -8.55 -18.37 -1.61
N ALA A 413 -7.70 -18.41 -2.64
CA ALA A 413 -6.27 -18.68 -2.49
C ALA A 413 -5.58 -17.65 -1.57
N THR A 414 -5.92 -16.37 -1.71
CA THR A 414 -5.43 -15.30 -0.81
C THR A 414 -5.79 -15.58 0.65
N VAL A 415 -7.03 -15.99 0.92
CA VAL A 415 -7.47 -16.34 2.28
C VAL A 415 -6.68 -17.53 2.80
N LEU A 416 -6.51 -18.59 2.01
CA LEU A 416 -5.77 -19.79 2.42
C LEU A 416 -4.29 -19.49 2.72
N VAL A 417 -3.59 -18.79 1.83
CA VAL A 417 -2.20 -18.37 2.06
C VAL A 417 -2.11 -17.39 3.24
N GLY A 418 -3.06 -16.47 3.38
CA GLY A 418 -3.14 -15.55 4.51
C GLY A 418 -3.34 -16.27 5.85
N LEU A 419 -4.12 -17.36 5.88
CA LEU A 419 -4.26 -18.21 7.08
C LEU A 419 -2.94 -18.93 7.42
N VAL A 420 -2.16 -19.33 6.41
CA VAL A 420 -0.79 -19.85 6.60
C VAL A 420 0.09 -18.76 7.23
N ALA A 421 0.06 -17.53 6.69
CA ALA A 421 0.80 -16.41 7.28
C ALA A 421 0.40 -16.17 8.74
N LEU A 422 -0.89 -16.19 9.08
CA LEU A 422 -1.36 -16.06 10.46
C LEU A 422 -0.87 -17.22 11.38
N ARG A 423 -0.64 -18.40 10.83
CA ARG A 423 -0.01 -19.51 11.59
C ARG A 423 1.47 -19.24 11.82
N LEU A 424 2.19 -18.77 10.79
CA LEU A 424 3.61 -18.43 10.89
C LEU A 424 3.86 -17.29 11.89
N MET A 425 2.94 -16.34 12.02
CA MET A 425 3.02 -15.28 13.04
C MET A 425 3.14 -15.82 14.48
N ARG A 426 2.69 -17.03 14.74
CA ARG A 426 2.81 -17.65 16.10
C ARG A 426 4.25 -17.94 16.48
N ALA A 427 5.15 -18.07 15.51
CA ALA A 427 6.57 -18.28 15.75
C ALA A 427 7.30 -16.97 16.14
N VAL A 428 6.67 -15.82 15.95
CA VAL A 428 7.18 -14.53 16.43
C VAL A 428 6.86 -14.42 17.90
N THR A 429 7.90 -14.47 18.74
CA THR A 429 7.79 -14.54 20.19
C THR A 429 7.39 -13.18 20.76
N GLU A 430 6.41 -13.17 21.64
CA GLU A 430 5.93 -11.97 22.33
C GLU A 430 5.42 -12.31 23.74
N ARG A 431 5.29 -11.27 24.57
CA ARG A 431 4.58 -11.30 25.86
C ARG A 431 3.14 -11.82 25.64
N PRO A 432 2.47 -12.35 26.70
CA PRO A 432 1.10 -12.86 26.58
C PRO A 432 0.20 -11.83 25.87
N SER A 433 -0.29 -12.16 24.68
CA SER A 433 -1.10 -11.22 23.92
C SER A 433 -2.56 -11.23 24.41
N PRO A 434 -3.22 -10.07 24.52
CA PRO A 434 -4.60 -9.96 24.98
C PRO A 434 -5.57 -10.67 24.05
N ARG A 435 -6.76 -10.99 24.54
CA ARG A 435 -7.85 -11.58 23.72
C ARG A 435 -8.25 -10.60 22.64
N ARG A 436 -8.54 -11.10 21.44
CA ARG A 436 -8.93 -10.28 20.27
C ARG A 436 -10.10 -9.33 20.58
N ARG A 437 -11.10 -9.79 21.35
CA ARG A 437 -12.24 -8.94 21.77
C ARG A 437 -11.80 -7.75 22.63
N VAL A 438 -10.80 -7.90 23.46
CA VAL A 438 -10.25 -6.81 24.28
C VAL A 438 -9.56 -5.78 23.41
N VAL A 439 -8.81 -6.21 22.39
CA VAL A 439 -8.15 -5.32 21.42
C VAL A 439 -9.19 -4.55 20.59
N LEU A 440 -10.24 -5.23 20.15
CA LEU A 440 -11.33 -4.58 19.38
C LEU A 440 -12.16 -3.62 20.25
N ALA A 441 -12.43 -3.97 21.51
CA ALA A 441 -13.12 -3.09 22.44
C ALA A 441 -12.29 -1.81 22.72
N ALA A 442 -10.98 -1.97 22.94
CA ALA A 442 -10.07 -0.85 23.10
C ALA A 442 -9.97 0.04 21.84
N LEU A 443 -9.99 -0.56 20.65
CA LEU A 443 -10.03 0.21 19.39
C LEU A 443 -11.29 1.07 19.30
N MET A 444 -12.46 0.50 19.65
CA MET A 444 -13.72 1.25 19.67
C MET A 444 -13.71 2.38 20.69
N GLU A 445 -13.14 2.15 21.88
CA GLU A 445 -12.96 3.15 22.94
C GLU A 445 -12.06 4.29 22.45
N GLU A 446 -10.89 3.96 21.91
CA GLU A 446 -9.92 4.92 21.38
C GLU A 446 -10.50 5.76 20.22
N MET A 447 -11.23 5.13 19.30
CA MET A 447 -11.94 5.85 18.23
C MET A 447 -12.98 6.82 18.80
N ARG A 448 -13.73 6.43 19.83
CA ARG A 448 -14.72 7.28 20.48
C ARG A 448 -14.08 8.48 21.16
N GLU A 449 -12.93 8.29 21.82
CA GLU A 449 -12.20 9.37 22.48
C GLU A 449 -11.64 10.40 21.49
N GLN A 450 -11.27 9.95 20.30
CA GLN A 450 -10.71 10.81 19.24
C GLN A 450 -11.76 11.53 18.40
N MET A 451 -13.04 11.15 18.51
CA MET A 451 -14.12 11.84 17.80
C MET A 451 -14.39 13.24 18.35
N PRO A 452 -14.63 14.25 17.49
CA PRO A 452 -15.13 15.55 17.92
C PRO A 452 -16.43 15.45 18.71
N GLN A 453 -16.62 16.32 19.70
CA GLN A 453 -17.80 16.28 20.58
C GLN A 453 -19.16 16.17 19.85
N PRO A 454 -19.45 16.91 18.77
CA PRO A 454 -20.73 16.80 18.08
C PRO A 454 -20.94 15.41 17.46
N LEU A 455 -19.89 14.77 16.95
CA LEU A 455 -19.97 13.41 16.41
C LEU A 455 -20.10 12.34 17.51
N ARG A 456 -19.55 12.58 18.70
CA ARG A 456 -19.77 11.69 19.86
C ARG A 456 -21.24 11.64 20.26
N ALA A 457 -21.94 12.78 20.24
CA ALA A 457 -23.36 12.86 20.54
C ALA A 457 -24.21 12.06 19.53
N VAL A 458 -23.86 12.12 18.25
CA VAL A 458 -24.56 11.36 17.19
C VAL A 458 -24.32 9.86 17.34
N THR A 459 -23.12 9.42 17.74
CA THR A 459 -22.81 8.00 17.97
C THR A 459 -23.41 7.43 19.25
N THR A 460 -24.03 8.24 20.12
CA THR A 460 -24.83 7.74 21.25
C THR A 460 -26.21 7.23 20.83
N VAL A 461 -26.72 7.63 19.65
CA VAL A 461 -27.95 7.09 19.08
C VAL A 461 -27.73 5.61 18.71
N PRO A 462 -28.53 4.66 19.25
CA PRO A 462 -28.27 3.23 19.08
C PRO A 462 -28.10 2.80 17.63
N THR A 463 -28.96 3.26 16.72
CA THR A 463 -28.93 2.91 15.30
C THR A 463 -27.63 3.42 14.62
N VAL A 464 -27.19 4.64 14.91
CA VAL A 464 -25.95 5.20 14.34
C VAL A 464 -24.74 4.52 14.94
N ARG A 465 -24.75 4.28 16.24
CA ARG A 465 -23.72 3.52 16.96
C ARG A 465 -23.54 2.13 16.35
N ASP A 466 -24.64 1.41 16.15
CA ASP A 466 -24.62 0.05 15.65
C ASP A 466 -24.12 0.03 14.19
N LEU A 467 -24.46 1.01 13.37
CA LEU A 467 -23.96 1.14 12.00
C LEU A 467 -22.44 1.45 11.98
N VAL A 468 -21.97 2.39 12.80
CA VAL A 468 -20.54 2.78 12.86
C VAL A 468 -19.69 1.64 13.39
N TYR A 469 -20.18 0.90 14.38
CA TYR A 469 -19.43 -0.18 15.02
C TYR A 469 -19.72 -1.56 14.41
N PHE A 470 -20.62 -1.66 13.43
CA PHE A 470 -20.97 -2.92 12.77
C PHE A 470 -19.74 -3.68 12.23
N PRO A 471 -18.78 -3.06 11.52
CA PRO A 471 -17.58 -3.78 11.04
C PRO A 471 -16.77 -4.40 12.17
N PHE A 472 -16.68 -3.70 13.31
CA PHE A 472 -15.96 -4.20 14.50
C PHE A 472 -16.69 -5.33 15.20
N SER A 473 -18.01 -5.23 15.30
CA SER A 473 -18.85 -6.28 15.89
C SER A 473 -18.82 -7.54 15.03
N LEU A 474 -18.80 -7.38 13.72
CA LEU A 474 -18.66 -8.47 12.76
C LEU A 474 -17.32 -9.18 12.94
N LEU A 475 -16.23 -8.44 13.01
CA LEU A 475 -14.89 -8.96 13.30
C LEU A 475 -14.86 -9.74 14.62
N GLY A 476 -15.46 -9.20 15.67
CA GLY A 476 -15.52 -9.85 16.99
C GLY A 476 -16.32 -11.15 17.00
N ARG A 477 -17.37 -11.25 16.17
CA ARG A 477 -18.22 -12.46 16.06
C ARG A 477 -17.60 -13.55 15.19
N LEU A 478 -16.98 -13.17 14.08
CA LEU A 478 -16.47 -14.12 13.07
C LEU A 478 -15.06 -14.64 13.39
N LEU A 479 -14.30 -13.95 14.22
CA LEU A 479 -12.97 -14.40 14.61
C LEU A 479 -13.04 -15.36 15.81
N PRO A 480 -12.74 -16.66 15.65
CA PRO A 480 -12.85 -17.64 16.73
C PRO A 480 -11.85 -17.34 17.87
N GLU A 481 -12.33 -17.33 19.11
CA GLU A 481 -11.49 -17.23 20.29
C GLU A 481 -10.88 -18.60 20.64
N ARG A 482 -9.55 -18.66 20.76
CA ARG A 482 -8.91 -19.79 21.44
C ARG A 482 -9.02 -19.56 22.95
N ARG A 483 -9.67 -20.48 23.65
CA ARG A 483 -9.56 -20.59 25.11
C ARG A 483 -8.09 -20.85 25.44
N SER A 484 -7.43 -19.94 26.15
CA SER A 484 -6.09 -20.20 26.69
C SER A 484 -6.25 -21.23 27.82
N ARG A 485 -5.59 -22.37 27.70
CA ARG A 485 -5.51 -23.41 28.75
C ARG A 485 -4.81 -22.95 30.03
N ALA A 486 -4.34 -21.70 30.11
CA ALA A 486 -3.57 -21.19 31.25
C ALA A 486 -4.42 -20.67 32.42
N GLU A 487 -5.69 -20.29 32.21
CA GLU A 487 -6.52 -19.72 33.28
C GLU A 487 -7.16 -20.75 34.25
N GLY A 488 -7.15 -22.04 33.89
CA GLY A 488 -7.71 -23.10 34.73
C GLY A 488 -6.84 -23.55 35.89
N ARG A 489 -5.53 -23.16 35.94
CA ARG A 489 -4.60 -23.58 36.96
C ARG A 489 -4.29 -22.55 38.04
N THR A 490 -4.44 -21.27 37.77
CA THR A 490 -4.17 -20.19 38.73
C THR A 490 -5.39 -19.84 39.59
N GLY A 491 -6.61 -19.98 39.07
CA GLY A 491 -7.83 -19.73 39.83
C GLY A 491 -8.14 -20.77 40.92
N ARG A 492 -7.71 -22.04 40.75
CA ARG A 492 -7.87 -23.07 41.82
C ARG A 492 -6.86 -22.97 42.94
N ARG A 493 -5.65 -22.44 42.72
CA ARG A 493 -4.67 -22.26 43.80
C ARG A 493 -4.93 -21.04 44.71
N ALA A 494 -5.63 -20.03 44.20
CA ALA A 494 -5.99 -18.84 44.99
C ALA A 494 -7.22 -19.05 45.90
N LEU A 495 -8.08 -20.03 45.59
CA LEU A 495 -9.23 -20.38 46.48
C LEU A 495 -8.89 -21.39 47.56
N ASP A 496 -7.92 -22.29 47.36
CA ASP A 496 -7.46 -23.24 48.36
C ASP A 496 -6.52 -22.62 49.43
N GLY A 497 -5.93 -21.46 49.17
CA GLY A 497 -5.11 -20.72 50.14
C GLY A 497 -5.88 -19.85 51.16
N ARG A 498 -7.16 -19.55 50.89
CA ARG A 498 -8.01 -18.71 51.78
C ARG A 498 -8.95 -19.48 52.70
N LEU A 499 -8.92 -20.80 52.66
CA LEU A 499 -9.68 -21.67 53.56
C LEU A 499 -8.82 -22.39 54.58
N ARG A 500 -7.55 -21.97 54.79
CA ARG A 500 -6.64 -22.53 55.81
C ARG A 500 -5.93 -21.45 56.65
N GLU A 501 -6.51 -20.25 56.80
CA GLU A 501 -6.16 -19.31 57.86
C GLU A 501 -7.43 -18.98 58.68
#